data_f80fe420364ae5f7543562be3a2c0f56
#
_entry.id   f80fe420364ae5f7543562be3a2c0f56
#
_cell.length_a   1.000
_cell.length_b   1.000
_cell.length_c   1.000
_cell.angle_alpha   90.00
_cell.angle_beta   90.00
_cell.angle_gamma   90.00
#
_symmetry.space_group_name_H-M   'P 1'
#
loop_
_entity.id
_entity.type
_entity.pdbx_description
1 polymer ?
#
loop_
_entity_poly.entity_id
_entity_poly.type
_entity_poly.pdbx_seq_one_letter_code
_entity_poly.pdbx_strand_id
1 'polypeptide(L)'
;MSQPLRFALNRMVAPRLSLPAFIELAVTLKADAIEIRNDLAGVEIEDGTPPQQVRQLCAAHGIQVLSINALYPFDVWNDERRAQALKLAAYARDCGARGLVMCPLNDRADARSEASRGAGLRTALTELAPILREHGILGFIEPLGFEECSLRRKRTAVEAIRATGGLDVFRLVHDTFHHHLAGEQEFFPELTGLVHISGVEDREAPLASIRDGHRVLVGEGDILGNAAQIEALLERGYSGHLSFEPFADSVHGLADIQRAIGASIDHLKQALA
;
A
#
# COMPACT_ATOMS: atom_id res chain seq x y z
N MET A 1 11.55 -19.38 17.18
CA MET A 1 10.69 -19.82 16.06
C MET A 1 10.29 -18.56 15.31
N SER A 2 10.63 -18.45 14.03
CA SER A 2 10.23 -17.31 13.19
C SER A 2 8.69 -17.25 13.14
N GLN A 3 8.11 -16.06 13.25
CA GLN A 3 6.66 -15.88 13.07
C GLN A 3 6.28 -16.26 11.63
N PRO A 4 5.12 -16.90 11.42
CA PRO A 4 4.67 -17.23 10.08
C PRO A 4 4.44 -15.95 9.26
N LEU A 5 4.87 -15.96 8.01
CA LEU A 5 4.60 -14.88 7.07
C LEU A 5 3.09 -14.74 6.83
N ARG A 6 2.57 -13.53 6.90
CA ARG A 6 1.18 -13.21 6.64
C ARG A 6 1.08 -12.48 5.31
N PHE A 7 0.30 -13.03 4.40
CA PHE A 7 0.10 -12.44 3.08
C PHE A 7 -1.25 -11.78 2.94
N ALA A 8 -1.28 -10.71 2.15
CA ALA A 8 -2.49 -10.04 1.72
C ALA A 8 -2.45 -9.79 0.21
N LEU A 9 -3.60 -9.53 -0.37
CA LEU A 9 -3.73 -9.18 -1.78
C LEU A 9 -4.26 -7.76 -1.91
N ASN A 10 -3.49 -6.86 -2.54
CA ASN A 10 -4.02 -5.60 -3.00
C ASN A 10 -4.88 -5.85 -4.25
N ARG A 11 -6.00 -5.14 -4.37
CA ARG A 11 -6.93 -5.26 -5.49
C ARG A 11 -6.27 -5.15 -6.85
N MET A 12 -5.11 -4.47 -6.90
CA MET A 12 -4.30 -4.31 -8.10
C MET A 12 -3.77 -5.64 -8.67
N VAL A 13 -3.57 -6.67 -7.86
CA VAL A 13 -3.07 -7.97 -8.35
C VAL A 13 -4.04 -8.66 -9.32
N ALA A 14 -5.35 -8.40 -9.18
CA ALA A 14 -6.40 -8.98 -9.99
C ALA A 14 -7.56 -7.98 -10.21
N PRO A 15 -7.31 -6.87 -10.94
CA PRO A 15 -8.24 -5.72 -11.01
C PRO A 15 -9.56 -6.03 -11.71
N ARG A 16 -9.64 -7.13 -12.48
CA ARG A 16 -10.82 -7.50 -13.26
C ARG A 16 -11.76 -8.51 -12.58
N LEU A 17 -11.35 -9.11 -11.47
CA LEU A 17 -12.20 -10.05 -10.74
C LEU A 17 -13.36 -9.30 -10.06
N SER A 18 -14.52 -9.94 -9.92
CA SER A 18 -15.54 -9.46 -8.99
C SER A 18 -15.04 -9.54 -7.54
N LEU A 19 -15.64 -8.76 -6.62
CA LEU A 19 -15.25 -8.83 -5.21
C LEU A 19 -15.38 -10.25 -4.62
N PRO A 20 -16.46 -11.02 -4.84
CA PRO A 20 -16.52 -12.39 -4.38
C PRO A 20 -15.38 -13.27 -4.92
N ALA A 21 -15.09 -13.19 -6.23
CA ALA A 21 -14.01 -13.98 -6.84
C ALA A 21 -12.62 -13.55 -6.32
N PHE A 22 -12.41 -12.27 -6.00
CA PHE A 22 -11.19 -11.78 -5.39
C PHE A 22 -11.01 -12.28 -3.96
N ILE A 23 -12.10 -12.34 -3.19
CA ILE A 23 -12.09 -12.91 -1.83
C ILE A 23 -11.79 -14.43 -1.90
N GLU A 24 -12.41 -15.17 -2.83
CA GLU A 24 -12.13 -16.60 -3.03
C GLU A 24 -10.67 -16.85 -3.42
N LEU A 25 -10.08 -15.99 -4.26
CA LEU A 25 -8.65 -16.02 -4.59
C LEU A 25 -7.79 -15.89 -3.33
N ALA A 26 -8.09 -14.92 -2.47
CA ALA A 26 -7.36 -14.73 -1.21
C ALA A 26 -7.47 -15.97 -0.30
N VAL A 27 -8.68 -16.51 -0.11
CA VAL A 27 -8.91 -17.72 0.69
C VAL A 27 -8.10 -18.91 0.15
N THR A 28 -8.14 -19.13 -1.16
CA THR A 28 -7.43 -20.26 -1.80
C THR A 28 -5.92 -20.16 -1.61
N LEU A 29 -5.37 -18.94 -1.64
CA LEU A 29 -3.95 -18.64 -1.42
C LEU A 29 -3.57 -18.59 0.06
N LYS A 30 -4.53 -18.78 0.96
CA LYS A 30 -4.34 -18.63 2.42
C LYS A 30 -3.84 -17.23 2.81
N ALA A 31 -4.19 -16.23 2.03
CA ALA A 31 -4.09 -14.84 2.43
C ALA A 31 -5.28 -14.52 3.34
N ASP A 32 -5.01 -13.96 4.52
CA ASP A 32 -6.04 -13.67 5.52
C ASP A 32 -6.56 -12.22 5.45
N ALA A 33 -6.08 -11.47 4.45
CA ALA A 33 -6.45 -10.07 4.27
C ALA A 33 -6.41 -9.62 2.79
N ILE A 34 -7.15 -8.55 2.52
CA ILE A 34 -7.15 -7.85 1.23
C ILE A 34 -7.05 -6.35 1.42
N GLU A 35 -6.68 -5.65 0.35
CA GLU A 35 -6.83 -4.21 0.22
C GLU A 35 -7.76 -3.92 -0.97
N ILE A 36 -8.69 -2.98 -0.80
CA ILE A 36 -9.58 -2.51 -1.85
C ILE A 36 -9.11 -1.15 -2.40
N ARG A 37 -9.65 -0.74 -3.57
CA ARG A 37 -9.18 0.46 -4.26
C ARG A 37 -10.33 1.36 -4.70
N ASN A 38 -10.10 2.66 -4.66
CA ASN A 38 -11.03 3.69 -5.13
C ASN A 38 -10.60 4.36 -6.45
N ASP A 39 -9.65 3.75 -7.14
CA ASP A 39 -9.09 4.23 -8.41
C ASP A 39 -9.20 3.19 -9.55
N LEU A 40 -9.93 2.12 -9.32
CA LEU A 40 -10.22 1.08 -10.32
C LEU A 40 -11.69 1.14 -10.74
N ALA A 41 -11.92 1.47 -12.02
CA ALA A 41 -13.28 1.53 -12.56
C ALA A 41 -13.98 0.17 -12.53
N GLY A 42 -15.27 0.17 -12.15
CA GLY A 42 -16.13 -1.01 -12.20
C GLY A 42 -15.91 -2.05 -11.10
N VAL A 43 -15.16 -1.70 -10.05
CA VAL A 43 -15.00 -2.52 -8.84
C VAL A 43 -15.54 -1.78 -7.60
N GLU A 44 -15.51 -2.44 -6.44
CA GLU A 44 -16.01 -1.91 -5.17
C GLU A 44 -15.48 -0.47 -4.89
N ILE A 45 -16.34 0.36 -4.33
CA ILE A 45 -16.27 1.82 -4.16
C ILE A 45 -16.70 2.56 -5.43
N GLU A 46 -16.02 2.35 -6.58
CA GLU A 46 -16.30 3.05 -7.83
C GLU A 46 -17.56 2.53 -8.55
N ASP A 47 -17.93 1.28 -8.35
CA ASP A 47 -19.18 0.69 -8.86
C ASP A 47 -20.41 1.00 -7.97
N GLY A 48 -20.22 1.69 -6.85
CA GLY A 48 -21.25 2.01 -5.88
C GLY A 48 -21.56 0.88 -4.89
N THR A 49 -20.76 -0.18 -4.82
CA THR A 49 -20.92 -1.25 -3.81
C THR A 49 -20.98 -0.67 -2.40
N PRO A 50 -22.04 -0.92 -1.62
CA PRO A 50 -22.14 -0.42 -0.25
C PRO A 50 -21.05 -0.99 0.66
N PRO A 51 -20.45 -0.20 1.56
CA PRO A 51 -19.39 -0.67 2.44
C PRO A 51 -19.81 -1.84 3.34
N GLN A 52 -21.08 -1.89 3.75
CA GLN A 52 -21.62 -3.01 4.54
C GLN A 52 -21.61 -4.33 3.76
N GLN A 53 -21.79 -4.30 2.44
CA GLN A 53 -21.70 -5.48 1.59
C GLN A 53 -20.26 -5.99 1.53
N VAL A 54 -19.27 -5.11 1.38
CA VAL A 54 -17.84 -5.48 1.46
C VAL A 54 -17.55 -6.14 2.80
N ARG A 55 -17.96 -5.51 3.90
CA ARG A 55 -17.79 -6.07 5.26
C ARG A 55 -18.39 -7.46 5.39
N GLN A 56 -19.63 -7.66 4.95
CA GLN A 56 -20.34 -8.94 5.06
C GLN A 56 -19.63 -10.04 4.26
N LEU A 57 -19.26 -9.76 3.01
CA LEU A 57 -18.57 -10.71 2.16
C LEU A 57 -17.20 -11.11 2.73
N CYS A 58 -16.41 -10.16 3.18
CA CYS A 58 -15.11 -10.43 3.79
C CYS A 58 -15.26 -11.22 5.10
N ALA A 59 -16.19 -10.83 5.97
CA ALA A 59 -16.42 -11.50 7.24
C ALA A 59 -16.90 -12.94 7.07
N ALA A 60 -17.73 -13.23 6.06
CA ALA A 60 -18.21 -14.59 5.76
C ALA A 60 -17.07 -15.56 5.41
N HIS A 61 -15.93 -15.05 4.95
CA HIS A 61 -14.75 -15.84 4.55
C HIS A 61 -13.57 -15.67 5.53
N GLY A 62 -13.73 -14.94 6.62
CA GLY A 62 -12.65 -14.66 7.56
C GLY A 62 -11.55 -13.75 7.02
N ILE A 63 -11.84 -12.98 5.98
CA ILE A 63 -10.91 -12.05 5.33
C ILE A 63 -10.99 -10.68 5.99
N GLN A 64 -9.82 -10.08 6.32
CA GLN A 64 -9.72 -8.73 6.84
C GLN A 64 -9.53 -7.74 5.69
N VAL A 65 -10.19 -6.57 5.75
CA VAL A 65 -9.86 -5.43 4.87
C VAL A 65 -8.77 -4.59 5.55
N LEU A 66 -7.58 -4.53 4.98
CA LEU A 66 -6.46 -3.77 5.56
C LEU A 66 -6.59 -2.29 5.26
N SER A 67 -6.87 -1.95 4.02
CA SER A 67 -6.87 -0.57 3.59
C SER A 67 -7.80 -0.29 2.41
N ILE A 68 -8.02 1.00 2.17
CA ILE A 68 -8.47 1.55 0.90
C ILE A 68 -7.30 2.29 0.26
N ASN A 69 -6.97 1.99 -1.00
CA ASN A 69 -5.96 2.67 -1.81
C ASN A 69 -6.65 3.55 -2.88
N ALA A 70 -6.44 4.88 -2.91
CA ALA A 70 -5.75 5.67 -1.92
C ALA A 70 -6.34 7.08 -1.82
N LEU A 71 -6.05 7.80 -0.75
CA LEU A 71 -6.22 9.25 -0.71
C LEU A 71 -5.06 9.89 -1.46
N TYR A 72 -5.30 10.44 -2.65
CA TYR A 72 -4.31 11.01 -3.54
C TYR A 72 -4.73 12.36 -4.15
N PRO A 73 -3.84 13.33 -4.23
CA PRO A 73 -2.60 13.47 -3.47
C PRO A 73 -2.89 14.03 -2.06
N PHE A 74 -2.56 13.28 -1.01
CA PHE A 74 -2.94 13.68 0.36
C PHE A 74 -2.22 14.93 0.87
N ASP A 75 -0.97 15.18 0.41
CA ASP A 75 -0.09 16.27 0.84
C ASP A 75 -0.34 17.61 0.13
N VAL A 76 -1.36 17.64 -0.74
CA VAL A 76 -1.91 18.87 -1.36
C VAL A 76 -3.28 19.13 -0.72
N TRP A 77 -3.24 19.66 0.51
CA TRP A 77 -4.46 19.83 1.31
C TRP A 77 -5.29 21.02 0.87
N ASN A 78 -6.57 20.80 0.64
CA ASN A 78 -7.59 21.78 0.28
C ASN A 78 -8.99 21.23 0.61
N ASP A 79 -10.05 21.99 0.34
CA ASP A 79 -11.44 21.58 0.61
C ASP A 79 -11.84 20.31 -0.14
N GLU A 80 -11.41 20.15 -1.39
CA GLU A 80 -11.66 18.94 -2.18
C GLU A 80 -11.02 17.71 -1.52
N ARG A 81 -9.76 17.83 -1.09
CA ARG A 81 -9.03 16.75 -0.43
C ARG A 81 -9.63 16.40 0.92
N ARG A 82 -10.09 17.42 1.65
CA ARG A 82 -10.82 17.23 2.89
C ARG A 82 -12.14 16.46 2.66
N ALA A 83 -12.92 16.83 1.66
CA ALA A 83 -14.17 16.14 1.33
C ALA A 83 -13.92 14.67 0.92
N GLN A 84 -12.89 14.41 0.11
CA GLN A 84 -12.48 13.07 -0.27
C GLN A 84 -12.05 12.24 0.95
N ALA A 85 -11.24 12.81 1.84
CA ALA A 85 -10.80 12.15 3.07
C ALA A 85 -11.97 11.75 3.96
N LEU A 86 -12.96 12.63 4.17
CA LEU A 86 -14.16 12.33 4.93
C LEU A 86 -14.98 11.19 4.30
N LYS A 87 -15.18 11.22 2.98
CA LYS A 87 -15.90 10.16 2.25
C LYS A 87 -15.21 8.82 2.39
N LEU A 88 -13.90 8.78 2.18
CA LEU A 88 -13.12 7.53 2.25
C LEU A 88 -13.01 7.01 3.69
N ALA A 89 -12.85 7.89 4.68
CA ALA A 89 -12.80 7.50 6.08
C ALA A 89 -14.12 6.89 6.56
N ALA A 90 -15.24 7.47 6.17
CA ALA A 90 -16.56 6.90 6.46
C ALA A 90 -16.74 5.52 5.80
N TYR A 91 -16.37 5.39 4.53
CA TYR A 91 -16.43 4.10 3.82
C TYR A 91 -15.52 3.05 4.49
N ALA A 92 -14.27 3.42 4.84
CA ALA A 92 -13.31 2.55 5.50
C ALA A 92 -13.84 2.03 6.85
N ARG A 93 -14.37 2.91 7.70
CA ARG A 93 -15.02 2.53 8.95
C ARG A 93 -16.15 1.53 8.71
N ASP A 94 -17.03 1.81 7.76
CA ASP A 94 -18.26 1.05 7.52
C ASP A 94 -17.97 -0.30 6.85
N CYS A 95 -16.95 -0.41 5.98
CA CYS A 95 -16.51 -1.69 5.43
C CYS A 95 -15.59 -2.48 6.38
N GLY A 96 -15.14 -1.88 7.48
CA GLY A 96 -14.25 -2.51 8.46
C GLY A 96 -12.78 -2.52 8.07
N ALA A 97 -12.37 -1.63 7.17
CA ALA A 97 -10.96 -1.44 6.83
C ALA A 97 -10.17 -0.86 8.02
N ARG A 98 -8.91 -1.27 8.17
CA ARG A 98 -8.05 -0.74 9.23
C ARG A 98 -7.63 0.70 8.97
N GLY A 99 -7.57 1.12 7.69
CA GLY A 99 -7.15 2.48 7.38
C GLY A 99 -7.21 2.84 5.90
N LEU A 100 -6.64 4.01 5.61
CA LEU A 100 -6.47 4.53 4.25
C LEU A 100 -4.99 4.58 3.90
N VAL A 101 -4.61 4.09 2.73
CA VAL A 101 -3.32 4.41 2.14
C VAL A 101 -3.37 5.85 1.64
N MET A 102 -2.32 6.60 1.90
CA MET A 102 -2.19 8.01 1.57
C MET A 102 -0.95 8.22 0.73
N CYS A 103 -1.17 8.45 -0.58
CA CYS A 103 -0.10 8.67 -1.54
C CYS A 103 0.12 10.18 -1.77
N PRO A 104 1.37 10.66 -1.75
CA PRO A 104 1.72 12.05 -2.00
C PRO A 104 1.66 12.38 -3.49
N LEU A 105 1.70 13.67 -3.81
CA LEU A 105 1.74 14.12 -5.20
C LEU A 105 2.99 13.57 -5.92
N ASN A 106 2.75 12.87 -7.01
CA ASN A 106 3.78 12.35 -7.89
C ASN A 106 3.62 12.99 -9.28
N ASP A 107 4.17 14.21 -9.43
CA ASP A 107 4.02 15.00 -10.65
C ASP A 107 5.30 15.77 -10.95
N ARG A 108 5.87 15.56 -12.15
CA ARG A 108 7.05 16.30 -12.63
C ARG A 108 6.82 17.80 -12.80
N ALA A 109 5.56 18.21 -12.95
CA ALA A 109 5.19 19.62 -13.05
C ALA A 109 5.07 20.31 -11.68
N ASP A 110 5.24 19.60 -10.56
CA ASP A 110 5.19 20.20 -9.22
C ASP A 110 6.34 21.19 -9.00
N ALA A 111 6.04 22.47 -9.17
CA ALA A 111 6.99 23.56 -8.98
C ALA A 111 7.16 24.00 -7.52
N ARG A 112 6.51 23.36 -6.55
CA ARG A 112 6.65 23.70 -5.13
C ARG A 112 8.08 23.45 -4.66
N SER A 113 8.62 24.37 -3.84
CA SER A 113 9.92 24.17 -3.18
C SER A 113 9.82 23.03 -2.16
N GLU A 114 10.96 22.45 -1.78
CA GLU A 114 11.04 21.44 -0.72
C GLU A 114 10.42 21.95 0.61
N ALA A 115 10.69 23.19 0.97
CA ALA A 115 10.08 23.82 2.15
C ALA A 115 8.56 23.89 2.05
N SER A 116 8.02 24.21 0.86
CA SER A 116 6.58 24.27 0.61
C SER A 116 5.95 22.85 0.64
N ARG A 117 6.61 21.84 0.06
CA ARG A 117 6.18 20.44 0.14
C ARG A 117 6.13 19.96 1.59
N GLY A 118 7.18 20.24 2.38
CA GLY A 118 7.23 19.91 3.79
C GLY A 118 6.17 20.64 4.64
N ALA A 119 5.86 21.90 4.34
CA ALA A 119 4.77 22.63 4.99
C ALA A 119 3.40 22.01 4.64
N GLY A 120 3.15 21.71 3.35
CA GLY A 120 1.94 21.05 2.88
C GLY A 120 1.72 19.69 3.54
N LEU A 121 2.76 18.87 3.64
CA LEU A 121 2.71 17.58 4.33
C LEU A 121 2.28 17.75 5.79
N ARG A 122 2.89 18.67 6.55
CA ARG A 122 2.50 18.90 7.95
C ARG A 122 1.07 19.41 8.08
N THR A 123 0.64 20.32 7.20
CA THR A 123 -0.75 20.79 7.17
C THR A 123 -1.70 19.62 6.94
N ALA A 124 -1.44 18.78 5.94
CA ALA A 124 -2.27 17.62 5.63
C ALA A 124 -2.36 16.65 6.81
N LEU A 125 -1.25 16.32 7.46
CA LEU A 125 -1.25 15.42 8.63
C LEU A 125 -2.03 16.02 9.81
N THR A 126 -1.91 17.33 10.06
CA THR A 126 -2.64 18.02 11.13
C THR A 126 -4.15 17.97 10.90
N GLU A 127 -4.59 18.16 9.67
CA GLU A 127 -6.00 18.17 9.30
C GLU A 127 -6.59 16.75 9.18
N LEU A 128 -5.81 15.77 8.74
CA LEU A 128 -6.23 14.37 8.60
C LEU A 128 -6.35 13.65 9.94
N ALA A 129 -5.48 13.93 10.89
CA ALA A 129 -5.46 13.24 12.17
C ALA A 129 -6.83 13.22 12.90
N PRO A 130 -7.55 14.35 13.07
CA PRO A 130 -8.86 14.34 13.68
C PRO A 130 -9.90 13.54 12.88
N ILE A 131 -9.86 13.59 11.55
CA ILE A 131 -10.77 12.83 10.68
C ILE A 131 -10.58 11.33 10.91
N LEU A 132 -9.32 10.86 10.88
CA LEU A 132 -9.01 9.44 11.05
C LEU A 132 -9.36 8.95 12.46
N ARG A 133 -9.08 9.76 13.51
CA ARG A 133 -9.46 9.42 14.90
C ARG A 133 -10.97 9.32 15.08
N GLU A 134 -11.75 10.25 14.53
CA GLU A 134 -13.22 10.24 14.59
C GLU A 134 -13.80 8.97 13.96
N HIS A 135 -13.19 8.46 12.88
CA HIS A 135 -13.64 7.25 12.22
C HIS A 135 -13.00 5.96 12.79
N GLY A 136 -12.06 6.07 13.73
CA GLY A 136 -11.38 4.93 14.36
C GLY A 136 -10.50 4.12 13.40
N ILE A 137 -9.90 4.78 12.41
CA ILE A 137 -9.04 4.16 11.40
C ILE A 137 -7.63 4.78 11.39
N LEU A 138 -6.69 4.10 10.76
CA LEU A 138 -5.32 4.57 10.60
C LEU A 138 -5.10 5.26 9.24
N GLY A 139 -4.13 6.17 9.18
CA GLY A 139 -3.55 6.64 7.93
C GLY A 139 -2.24 5.92 7.64
N PHE A 140 -2.15 5.22 6.52
CA PHE A 140 -0.95 4.54 6.06
C PHE A 140 -0.25 5.42 5.02
N ILE A 141 0.80 6.14 5.44
CA ILE A 141 1.55 7.05 4.55
C ILE A 141 2.49 6.23 3.70
N GLU A 142 2.38 6.35 2.40
CA GLU A 142 3.21 5.67 1.42
C GLU A 142 4.12 6.68 0.69
N PRO A 143 5.38 6.85 1.11
CA PRO A 143 6.34 7.62 0.32
C PRO A 143 6.63 6.92 -0.99
N LEU A 144 6.48 7.64 -2.11
CA LEU A 144 6.76 7.10 -3.45
C LEU A 144 8.20 7.39 -3.85
N GLY A 145 8.95 6.38 -4.24
CA GLY A 145 10.39 6.47 -4.49
C GLY A 145 10.81 7.27 -5.74
N PHE A 146 9.88 7.75 -6.55
CA PHE A 146 10.16 8.50 -7.77
C PHE A 146 10.84 9.85 -7.48
N GLU A 147 11.68 10.32 -8.41
CA GLU A 147 12.41 11.59 -8.23
C GLU A 147 11.49 12.80 -8.17
N GLU A 148 10.41 12.77 -8.92
CA GLU A 148 9.39 13.81 -8.98
C GLU A 148 8.44 13.86 -7.78
N CYS A 149 8.42 12.81 -6.95
CA CYS A 149 7.48 12.71 -5.85
C CYS A 149 7.71 13.76 -4.76
N SER A 150 6.64 14.36 -4.26
CA SER A 150 6.68 15.38 -3.20
C SER A 150 7.09 14.83 -1.84
N LEU A 151 6.86 13.54 -1.59
CA LEU A 151 7.30 12.81 -0.38
C LEU A 151 7.96 11.50 -0.82
N ARG A 152 9.27 11.55 -1.01
CA ARG A 152 10.03 10.44 -1.57
C ARG A 152 10.54 9.44 -0.53
N ARG A 153 10.76 9.87 0.72
CA ARG A 153 11.47 9.10 1.74
C ARG A 153 10.68 8.94 3.01
N LYS A 154 10.76 7.74 3.61
CA LYS A 154 10.11 7.43 4.89
C LYS A 154 10.61 8.31 6.04
N ARG A 155 11.92 8.63 6.08
CA ARG A 155 12.47 9.55 7.10
C ARG A 155 11.70 10.87 7.14
N THR A 156 11.43 11.49 5.99
CA THR A 156 10.67 12.76 5.91
C THR A 156 9.24 12.59 6.44
N ALA A 157 8.60 11.46 6.12
CA ALA A 157 7.27 11.13 6.66
C ALA A 157 7.30 10.97 8.18
N VAL A 158 8.27 10.22 8.72
CA VAL A 158 8.45 10.01 10.17
C VAL A 158 8.66 11.31 10.92
N GLU A 159 9.52 12.19 10.42
CA GLU A 159 9.77 13.52 10.99
C GLU A 159 8.50 14.36 11.02
N ALA A 160 7.71 14.36 9.94
CA ALA A 160 6.44 15.07 9.85
C ALA A 160 5.38 14.48 10.81
N ILE A 161 5.24 13.16 10.90
CA ILE A 161 4.34 12.48 11.85
C ILE A 161 4.68 12.89 13.30
N ARG A 162 5.96 12.84 13.66
CA ARG A 162 6.42 13.24 15.00
C ARG A 162 6.15 14.72 15.29
N ALA A 163 6.46 15.58 14.34
CA ALA A 163 6.27 17.03 14.47
C ALA A 163 4.79 17.44 14.63
N THR A 164 3.86 16.66 14.07
CA THR A 164 2.41 16.91 14.17
C THR A 164 1.72 16.12 15.29
N GLY A 165 2.47 15.34 16.08
CA GLY A 165 1.90 14.54 17.17
C GLY A 165 0.98 13.40 16.69
N GLY A 166 1.19 12.88 15.47
CA GLY A 166 0.32 11.90 14.83
C GLY A 166 0.73 10.43 15.02
N LEU A 167 1.62 10.12 15.99
CA LEU A 167 2.12 8.75 16.20
C LEU A 167 1.04 7.72 16.60
N ASP A 168 -0.10 8.16 17.11
CA ASP A 168 -1.24 7.32 17.47
C ASP A 168 -2.05 6.87 16.25
N VAL A 169 -2.10 7.69 15.20
CA VAL A 169 -3.02 7.52 14.06
C VAL A 169 -2.33 7.26 12.72
N PHE A 170 -1.07 7.66 12.55
CA PHE A 170 -0.34 7.41 11.31
C PHE A 170 0.64 6.24 11.43
N ARG A 171 0.77 5.49 10.34
CA ARG A 171 1.77 4.46 10.12
C ARG A 171 2.36 4.65 8.72
N LEU A 172 3.47 3.98 8.47
CA LEU A 172 4.08 3.93 7.13
C LEU A 172 3.56 2.72 6.35
N VAL A 173 3.45 2.87 5.05
CA VAL A 173 3.62 1.77 4.11
C VAL A 173 5.11 1.64 3.82
N HIS A 174 5.66 0.45 3.96
CA HIS A 174 6.93 0.08 3.37
C HIS A 174 6.64 -0.64 2.05
N ASP A 175 6.69 0.08 0.95
CA ASP A 175 6.64 -0.52 -0.37
C ASP A 175 8.07 -0.84 -0.83
N THR A 176 8.33 -2.10 -1.14
CA THR A 176 9.67 -2.59 -1.50
C THR A 176 10.17 -1.97 -2.80
N PHE A 177 9.28 -1.69 -3.74
CA PHE A 177 9.59 -1.01 -4.99
C PHE A 177 9.99 0.46 -4.73
N HIS A 178 9.18 1.20 -4.01
CA HIS A 178 9.47 2.60 -3.71
C HIS A 178 10.67 2.78 -2.79
N HIS A 179 10.89 1.87 -1.85
CA HIS A 179 12.08 1.85 -1.01
C HIS A 179 13.36 1.72 -1.85
N HIS A 180 13.36 0.78 -2.80
CA HIS A 180 14.47 0.57 -3.72
C HIS A 180 14.73 1.81 -4.59
N LEU A 181 13.69 2.37 -5.22
CA LEU A 181 13.81 3.57 -6.07
C LEU A 181 14.31 4.79 -5.30
N ALA A 182 13.91 4.96 -4.04
CA ALA A 182 14.38 6.05 -3.20
C ALA A 182 15.83 5.90 -2.78
N GLY A 183 16.43 4.71 -2.90
CA GLY A 183 17.76 4.37 -2.40
C GLY A 183 17.84 4.50 -0.87
N GLU A 184 16.73 4.24 -0.16
CA GLU A 184 16.70 4.32 1.30
C GLU A 184 17.42 3.14 1.95
N GLN A 185 18.01 3.39 3.13
CA GLN A 185 18.66 2.36 3.95
C GLN A 185 17.91 2.15 5.29
N GLU A 186 16.95 3.02 5.60
CA GLU A 186 16.21 2.97 6.85
C GLU A 186 14.83 2.35 6.68
N PHE A 187 14.45 1.49 7.61
CA PHE A 187 13.23 0.68 7.50
C PHE A 187 12.06 1.16 8.37
N PHE A 188 12.29 1.68 9.58
CA PHE A 188 11.28 2.13 10.54
C PHE A 188 10.20 1.08 10.87
N PRO A 189 10.57 -0.15 11.26
CA PRO A 189 9.63 -1.25 11.46
C PRO A 189 8.59 -0.95 12.55
N GLU A 190 8.94 -0.17 13.56
CA GLU A 190 8.06 0.25 14.65
C GLU A 190 6.91 1.15 14.22
N LEU A 191 7.07 1.85 13.08
CA LEU A 191 6.04 2.69 12.46
C LEU A 191 5.44 2.08 11.21
N THR A 192 5.98 0.97 10.71
CA THR A 192 5.45 0.28 9.53
C THR A 192 4.15 -0.44 9.88
N GLY A 193 3.05 -0.03 9.26
CA GLY A 193 1.74 -0.63 9.45
C GLY A 193 1.32 -1.60 8.35
N LEU A 194 1.97 -1.50 7.18
CA LEU A 194 1.69 -2.29 5.99
C LEU A 194 2.95 -2.39 5.14
N VAL A 195 3.14 -3.53 4.48
CA VAL A 195 4.21 -3.74 3.50
C VAL A 195 3.59 -4.08 2.16
N HIS A 196 3.87 -3.28 1.12
CA HIS A 196 3.57 -3.60 -0.26
C HIS A 196 4.76 -4.32 -0.90
N ILE A 197 4.47 -5.38 -1.65
CA ILE A 197 5.48 -6.17 -2.34
C ILE A 197 5.14 -6.32 -3.82
N SER A 198 6.14 -6.10 -4.65
CA SER A 198 6.15 -6.40 -6.08
C SER A 198 7.59 -6.61 -6.53
N GLY A 199 7.80 -7.34 -7.61
CA GLY A 199 9.12 -7.54 -8.19
C GLY A 199 9.38 -6.62 -9.39
N VAL A 200 10.63 -6.44 -9.74
CA VAL A 200 11.08 -5.90 -11.03
C VAL A 200 12.17 -6.84 -11.55
N GLU A 201 12.06 -7.26 -12.82
CA GLU A 201 12.98 -8.24 -13.41
C GLU A 201 13.86 -7.65 -14.51
N ASP A 202 13.59 -6.43 -14.96
CA ASP A 202 14.37 -5.77 -16.00
C ASP A 202 15.68 -5.22 -15.42
N ARG A 203 16.76 -6.01 -15.57
CA ARG A 203 18.10 -5.69 -15.09
C ARG A 203 18.80 -4.60 -15.89
N GLU A 204 18.35 -4.36 -17.11
CA GLU A 204 18.95 -3.40 -18.03
C GLU A 204 18.28 -2.01 -17.93
N ALA A 205 17.09 -1.93 -17.33
CA ALA A 205 16.38 -0.67 -17.16
C ALA A 205 17.15 0.27 -16.21
N PRO A 206 17.50 1.49 -16.66
CA PRO A 206 18.05 2.49 -15.74
C PRO A 206 17.07 2.77 -14.61
N LEU A 207 17.55 2.89 -13.38
CA LEU A 207 16.72 3.11 -12.18
C LEU A 207 15.71 4.27 -12.37
N ALA A 208 16.16 5.36 -12.99
CA ALA A 208 15.32 6.53 -13.26
C ALA A 208 14.21 6.29 -14.31
N SER A 209 14.25 5.18 -15.05
CA SER A 209 13.22 4.80 -16.04
C SER A 209 12.21 3.80 -15.51
N ILE A 210 12.49 3.17 -14.38
CA ILE A 210 11.59 2.19 -13.76
C ILE A 210 10.31 2.90 -13.28
N ARG A 211 9.15 2.33 -13.61
CA ARG A 211 7.80 2.83 -13.29
C ARG A 211 6.90 1.69 -12.84
N ASP A 212 5.69 2.01 -12.39
CA ASP A 212 4.71 1.01 -11.93
C ASP A 212 4.45 -0.10 -12.94
N GLY A 213 4.46 0.18 -14.25
CA GLY A 213 4.33 -0.84 -15.29
C GLY A 213 5.42 -1.94 -15.30
N HIS A 214 6.53 -1.77 -14.58
CA HIS A 214 7.54 -2.81 -14.40
C HIS A 214 7.28 -3.71 -13.19
N ARG A 215 6.30 -3.37 -12.35
CA ARG A 215 5.99 -4.09 -11.10
C ARG A 215 5.27 -5.40 -11.41
N VAL A 216 6.00 -6.52 -11.33
CA VAL A 216 5.50 -7.90 -11.50
C VAL A 216 5.37 -8.60 -10.14
N LEU A 217 4.99 -9.88 -10.13
CA LEU A 217 5.06 -10.72 -8.92
C LEU A 217 6.52 -10.96 -8.53
N VAL A 218 6.79 -11.10 -7.24
CA VAL A 218 8.15 -11.37 -6.74
C VAL A 218 8.59 -12.79 -7.14
N GLY A 219 9.76 -12.91 -7.75
CA GLY A 219 10.33 -14.18 -8.21
C GLY A 219 11.86 -14.16 -8.24
N GLU A 220 12.47 -15.18 -8.79
CA GLU A 220 13.95 -15.34 -8.85
C GLU A 220 14.65 -14.20 -9.63
N GLY A 221 13.92 -13.58 -10.56
CA GLY A 221 14.43 -12.47 -11.37
C GLY A 221 14.43 -11.11 -10.65
N ASP A 222 13.84 -11.03 -9.46
CA ASP A 222 13.65 -9.76 -8.73
C ASP A 222 14.97 -9.03 -8.46
N ILE A 223 15.03 -7.76 -8.87
CA ILE A 223 16.17 -6.87 -8.65
C ILE A 223 15.98 -5.89 -7.49
N LEU A 224 14.79 -5.84 -6.90
CA LEU A 224 14.48 -4.93 -5.79
C LEU A 224 15.03 -5.43 -4.45
N GLY A 225 15.35 -6.73 -4.35
CA GLY A 225 15.80 -7.35 -3.12
C GLY A 225 14.67 -7.54 -2.11
N ASN A 226 13.46 -7.91 -2.57
CA ASN A 226 12.28 -8.09 -1.71
C ASN A 226 12.58 -8.95 -0.47
N ALA A 227 13.22 -10.11 -0.64
CA ALA A 227 13.53 -11.01 0.50
C ALA A 227 14.39 -10.31 1.57
N ALA A 228 15.46 -9.63 1.16
CA ALA A 228 16.34 -8.91 2.10
C ALA A 228 15.62 -7.75 2.81
N GLN A 229 14.75 -7.02 2.10
CA GLN A 229 13.94 -5.95 2.71
C GLN A 229 12.94 -6.49 3.72
N ILE A 230 12.27 -7.60 3.40
CA ILE A 230 11.30 -8.25 4.28
C ILE A 230 12.02 -8.82 5.52
N GLU A 231 13.13 -9.52 5.33
CA GLU A 231 13.95 -10.05 6.43
C GLU A 231 14.36 -8.95 7.40
N ALA A 232 14.88 -7.82 6.86
CA ALA A 232 15.26 -6.68 7.68
C ALA A 232 14.13 -6.07 8.49
N LEU A 233 12.90 -6.11 8.01
CA LEU A 233 11.70 -5.68 8.75
C LEU A 233 11.32 -6.70 9.83
N LEU A 234 11.29 -8.00 9.49
CA LEU A 234 10.91 -9.09 10.40
C LEU A 234 11.88 -9.20 11.58
N GLU A 235 13.19 -9.15 11.32
CA GLU A 235 14.23 -9.17 12.36
C GLU A 235 14.09 -8.03 13.37
N ARG A 236 13.54 -6.89 12.93
CA ARG A 236 13.30 -5.70 13.76
C ARG A 236 11.89 -5.63 14.32
N GLY A 237 11.12 -6.73 14.25
CA GLY A 237 9.84 -6.91 14.94
C GLY A 237 8.60 -6.54 14.13
N TYR A 238 8.69 -6.30 12.82
CA TYR A 238 7.50 -6.20 11.99
C TYR A 238 6.77 -7.55 11.97
N SER A 239 5.46 -7.53 12.16
CA SER A 239 4.63 -8.75 12.20
C SER A 239 3.31 -8.60 11.41
N GLY A 240 3.22 -7.56 10.59
CA GLY A 240 2.05 -7.28 9.77
C GLY A 240 2.01 -8.10 8.48
N HIS A 241 1.16 -7.66 7.57
CA HIS A 241 0.96 -8.34 6.28
C HIS A 241 1.96 -7.87 5.21
N LEU A 242 2.29 -8.81 4.32
CA LEU A 242 2.98 -8.58 3.05
C LEU A 242 1.91 -8.61 1.97
N SER A 243 1.58 -7.47 1.41
CA SER A 243 0.49 -7.31 0.45
C SER A 243 1.02 -7.21 -0.98
N PHE A 244 0.59 -8.13 -1.83
CA PHE A 244 0.97 -8.14 -3.25
C PHE A 244 0.33 -6.98 -4.00
N GLU A 245 1.16 -6.12 -4.58
CA GLU A 245 0.72 -4.95 -5.35
C GLU A 245 1.48 -4.79 -6.68
N PRO A 246 1.40 -5.75 -7.60
CA PRO A 246 1.97 -5.62 -8.95
C PRO A 246 1.07 -4.78 -9.85
N PHE A 247 1.67 -3.93 -10.69
CA PHE A 247 0.93 -3.05 -11.61
C PHE A 247 1.11 -3.43 -13.09
N ALA A 248 2.01 -4.37 -13.40
CA ALA A 248 2.31 -4.69 -14.79
C ALA A 248 1.10 -5.35 -15.51
N ASP A 249 0.80 -4.88 -16.71
CA ASP A 249 -0.24 -5.47 -17.56
C ASP A 249 -0.01 -6.96 -17.83
N SER A 250 1.24 -7.41 -17.83
CA SER A 250 1.61 -8.81 -17.95
C SER A 250 1.08 -9.67 -16.80
N VAL A 251 0.98 -9.11 -15.58
CA VAL A 251 0.37 -9.78 -14.43
C VAL A 251 -1.15 -9.76 -14.54
N HIS A 252 -1.73 -8.61 -14.90
CA HIS A 252 -3.18 -8.44 -15.04
C HIS A 252 -3.77 -9.29 -16.18
N GLY A 253 -2.95 -9.70 -17.14
CA GLY A 253 -3.32 -10.54 -18.27
C GLY A 253 -3.11 -12.04 -18.08
N LEU A 254 -2.60 -12.48 -16.90
CA LEU A 254 -2.35 -13.90 -16.64
C LEU A 254 -3.65 -14.72 -16.67
N ALA A 255 -3.61 -15.85 -17.39
CA ALA A 255 -4.73 -16.77 -17.44
C ALA A 255 -4.97 -17.50 -16.10
N ASP A 256 -3.90 -17.73 -15.33
CA ASP A 256 -3.92 -18.39 -14.02
C ASP A 256 -3.17 -17.54 -12.99
N ILE A 257 -3.82 -16.48 -12.56
CA ILE A 257 -3.27 -15.56 -11.55
C ILE A 257 -3.08 -16.25 -10.19
N GLN A 258 -3.95 -17.20 -9.84
CA GLN A 258 -3.86 -17.95 -8.59
C GLN A 258 -2.55 -18.73 -8.52
N ARG A 259 -2.21 -19.48 -9.58
CA ARG A 259 -0.96 -20.23 -9.65
C ARG A 259 0.25 -19.32 -9.60
N ALA A 260 0.20 -18.19 -10.29
CA ALA A 260 1.31 -17.23 -10.32
C ALA A 260 1.58 -16.60 -8.94
N ILE A 261 0.55 -16.15 -8.22
CA ILE A 261 0.70 -15.63 -6.85
C ILE A 261 1.17 -16.75 -5.92
N GLY A 262 0.64 -17.97 -6.06
CA GLY A 262 1.07 -19.13 -5.27
C GLY A 262 2.57 -19.40 -5.41
N ALA A 263 3.10 -19.37 -6.63
CA ALA A 263 4.53 -19.52 -6.90
C ALA A 263 5.36 -18.39 -6.26
N SER A 264 4.87 -17.14 -6.31
CA SER A 264 5.53 -16.01 -5.65
C SER A 264 5.54 -16.14 -4.12
N ILE A 265 4.45 -16.61 -3.52
CA ILE A 265 4.37 -16.91 -2.09
C ILE A 265 5.38 -17.99 -1.70
N ASP A 266 5.47 -19.06 -2.48
CA ASP A 266 6.40 -20.17 -2.19
C ASP A 266 7.86 -19.72 -2.35
N HIS A 267 8.16 -18.90 -3.36
CA HIS A 267 9.46 -18.28 -3.54
C HIS A 267 9.88 -17.46 -2.29
N LEU A 268 9.00 -16.56 -1.83
CA LEU A 268 9.27 -15.74 -0.64
C LEU A 268 9.45 -16.59 0.63
N LYS A 269 8.64 -17.65 0.81
CA LYS A 269 8.78 -18.57 1.94
C LYS A 269 10.11 -19.31 1.92
N GLN A 270 10.59 -19.72 0.75
CA GLN A 270 11.88 -20.37 0.59
C GLN A 270 13.04 -19.42 0.84
N ALA A 271 12.94 -18.18 0.36
CA ALA A 271 14.00 -17.17 0.51
C ALA A 271 14.14 -16.66 1.95
N LEU A 272 13.07 -16.79 2.79
CA LEU A 272 13.01 -16.29 4.17
C LEU A 272 13.02 -17.42 5.24
N ALA A 273 13.27 -18.67 4.82
CA ALA A 273 13.33 -19.84 5.70
C ALA A 273 14.71 -19.94 6.36
#